data_dbd43bb516d8a09714dc4649edea6cf3
#
_entry.id   dbd43bb516d8a09714dc4649edea6cf3
#
_cell.length_a   1.000
_cell.length_b   1.000
_cell.length_c   1.000
_cell.angle_alpha   90.00
_cell.angle_beta   90.00
_cell.angle_gamma   90.00
#
_symmetry.space_group_name_H-M   'P 1'
#
loop_
_entity.id
_entity.type
_entity.pdbx_description
1 polymer ?
#
loop_
_entity_poly.entity_id
_entity_poly.type
_entity_poly.pdbx_seq_one_letter_code
_entity_poly.pdbx_strand_id
1 'polypeptide(L)'
;MNARHFFAPLVAALVLPAAATCPSVLDHRFKTLQGKPADLCQYAGKVVLVVNTASYCGYTPQYQGLEAIYEKYKGQGLVVLGFPSNDFGAQEPGSNAEVADFCERTYKVQFPMIEKTVVSGKDANPVYQELAARTGQPPQWNFHKYLVARDGAVLAAYPSTVKPGDAKLGQAIEGALRKP
;
A
#
# COMPACT_ATOMS: atom_id res chain seq x y z
N MET A 1 -17.62 -66.07 20.73
CA MET A 1 -16.72 -65.34 19.82
C MET A 1 -16.99 -63.85 19.99
N ASN A 2 -16.17 -63.14 20.77
CA ASN A 2 -16.38 -61.69 21.08
C ASN A 2 -15.45 -60.83 20.20
N ALA A 3 -16.04 -60.16 19.19
CA ALA A 3 -15.31 -59.20 18.37
C ALA A 3 -15.11 -57.89 19.15
N ARG A 4 -13.88 -57.58 19.54
CA ARG A 4 -13.50 -56.29 20.12
C ARG A 4 -13.24 -55.29 19.00
N HIS A 5 -14.12 -54.30 18.88
CA HIS A 5 -13.91 -53.18 17.98
C HIS A 5 -12.93 -52.19 18.60
N PHE A 6 -11.75 -52.08 17.99
CA PHE A 6 -10.79 -51.04 18.35
C PHE A 6 -11.18 -49.75 17.60
N PHE A 7 -11.68 -48.78 18.33
CA PHE A 7 -11.80 -47.38 17.84
C PHE A 7 -10.45 -46.70 18.01
N ALA A 8 -9.77 -46.43 16.91
CA ALA A 8 -8.58 -45.57 16.94
C ALA A 8 -9.05 -44.09 16.95
N PRO A 9 -8.54 -43.23 17.84
CA PRO A 9 -8.88 -41.82 17.84
C PRO A 9 -8.25 -41.13 16.65
N LEU A 10 -9.07 -40.45 15.83
CA LEU A 10 -8.64 -39.59 14.75
C LEU A 10 -8.10 -38.29 15.36
N VAL A 11 -6.77 -38.16 15.44
CA VAL A 11 -6.14 -36.89 15.85
C VAL A 11 -6.18 -35.91 14.68
N ALA A 12 -7.11 -34.97 14.72
CA ALA A 12 -7.14 -33.86 13.79
C ALA A 12 -5.97 -32.91 14.12
N ALA A 13 -4.96 -32.88 13.27
CA ALA A 13 -3.87 -31.91 13.39
C ALA A 13 -4.41 -30.51 13.05
N LEU A 14 -4.46 -29.62 14.02
CA LEU A 14 -4.71 -28.19 13.78
C LEU A 14 -3.50 -27.61 13.02
N VAL A 15 -3.67 -27.35 11.75
CA VAL A 15 -2.71 -26.56 10.96
C VAL A 15 -2.93 -25.10 11.30
N LEU A 16 -2.13 -24.55 12.20
CA LEU A 16 -2.08 -23.12 12.46
C LEU A 16 -1.54 -22.41 11.21
N PRO A 17 -2.21 -21.36 10.71
CA PRO A 17 -1.68 -20.56 9.62
C PRO A 17 -0.33 -19.96 10.05
N ALA A 18 0.72 -20.20 9.27
CA ALA A 18 2.01 -19.56 9.50
C ALA A 18 1.81 -18.03 9.45
N ALA A 19 2.26 -17.33 10.48
CA ALA A 19 2.27 -15.87 10.47
C ALA A 19 3.09 -15.41 9.26
N ALA A 20 2.50 -14.56 8.41
CA ALA A 20 3.21 -14.01 7.27
C ALA A 20 4.45 -13.25 7.78
N THR A 21 5.63 -13.63 7.29
CA THR A 21 6.87 -12.88 7.58
C THR A 21 6.75 -11.49 6.96
N CYS A 22 7.24 -10.45 7.67
CA CYS A 22 7.22 -9.10 7.14
C CYS A 22 8.14 -8.98 5.92
N PRO A 23 7.62 -8.62 4.74
CA PRO A 23 8.46 -8.36 3.57
C PRO A 23 9.36 -7.15 3.80
N SER A 24 10.61 -7.14 3.28
CA SER A 24 11.57 -6.05 3.49
C SER A 24 11.01 -4.67 3.10
N VAL A 25 10.26 -4.58 2.01
CA VAL A 25 9.62 -3.34 1.54
C VAL A 25 8.58 -2.77 2.53
N LEU A 26 8.09 -3.59 3.45
CA LEU A 26 7.15 -3.21 4.52
C LEU A 26 7.78 -3.24 5.92
N ASP A 27 9.03 -3.70 6.08
CA ASP A 27 9.72 -3.74 7.39
C ASP A 27 10.26 -2.35 7.77
N HIS A 28 9.35 -1.39 7.81
CA HIS A 28 9.65 0.01 8.11
C HIS A 28 8.60 0.64 9.02
N ARG A 29 9.05 1.60 9.84
CA ARG A 29 8.21 2.33 10.78
C ARG A 29 8.19 3.80 10.45
N PHE A 30 6.99 4.36 10.44
CA PHE A 30 6.70 5.76 10.20
C PHE A 30 5.71 6.28 11.26
N LYS A 31 5.20 7.49 11.04
CA LYS A 31 3.99 7.98 11.67
C LYS A 31 2.92 8.21 10.61
N THR A 32 1.67 8.20 11.02
CA THR A 32 0.56 8.68 10.18
C THR A 32 0.57 10.20 10.12
N LEU A 33 -0.23 10.80 9.22
CA LEU A 33 -0.47 12.24 9.21
C LEU A 33 -0.94 12.79 10.57
N GLN A 34 -1.61 11.97 11.39
CA GLN A 34 -2.06 12.32 12.74
C GLN A 34 -1.00 12.08 13.83
N GLY A 35 0.24 11.75 13.45
CA GLY A 35 1.37 11.52 14.36
C GLY A 35 1.34 10.18 15.11
N LYS A 36 0.42 9.28 14.80
CA LYS A 36 0.37 7.95 15.41
C LYS A 36 1.43 7.03 14.81
N PRO A 37 2.06 6.13 15.60
CA PRO A 37 2.98 5.13 15.05
C PRO A 37 2.31 4.30 13.95
N ALA A 38 3.05 4.06 12.87
CA ALA A 38 2.63 3.26 11.72
C ALA A 38 3.74 2.24 11.40
N ASP A 39 3.56 1.01 11.84
CA ASP A 39 4.40 -0.13 11.46
C ASP A 39 3.82 -0.74 10.18
N LEU A 40 4.57 -0.66 9.07
CA LEU A 40 4.05 -1.13 7.79
C LEU A 40 3.96 -2.67 7.71
N CYS A 41 4.62 -3.41 8.62
CA CYS A 41 4.44 -4.87 8.75
C CYS A 41 2.99 -5.27 9.00
N GLN A 42 2.14 -4.39 9.52
CA GLN A 42 0.70 -4.65 9.66
C GLN A 42 0.00 -4.95 8.32
N TYR A 43 0.64 -4.61 7.20
CA TYR A 43 0.14 -4.86 5.85
C TYR A 43 0.76 -6.10 5.20
N ALA A 44 1.57 -6.88 5.93
CA ALA A 44 2.10 -8.16 5.43
C ALA A 44 0.94 -9.09 5.02
N GLY A 45 1.09 -9.77 3.89
CA GLY A 45 0.02 -10.62 3.32
C GLY A 45 -1.10 -9.86 2.61
N LYS A 46 -1.00 -8.53 2.48
CA LYS A 46 -1.91 -7.69 1.69
C LYS A 46 -1.28 -7.32 0.35
N VAL A 47 -2.12 -7.04 -0.63
CA VAL A 47 -1.71 -6.31 -1.84
C VAL A 47 -1.63 -4.84 -1.49
N VAL A 48 -0.49 -4.20 -1.73
CA VAL A 48 -0.30 -2.79 -1.36
C VAL A 48 -0.05 -1.94 -2.61
N LEU A 49 -0.87 -0.91 -2.79
CA LEU A 49 -0.64 0.14 -3.79
C LEU A 49 -0.01 1.34 -3.07
N VAL A 50 1.31 1.49 -3.22
CA VAL A 50 2.06 2.63 -2.68
C VAL A 50 1.97 3.80 -3.65
N VAL A 51 1.66 5.00 -3.17
CA VAL A 51 1.52 6.20 -4.00
C VAL A 51 2.06 7.44 -3.29
N ASN A 52 2.92 8.23 -3.97
CA ASN A 52 3.32 9.54 -3.46
C ASN A 52 2.31 10.61 -3.89
N THR A 53 1.90 11.44 -2.94
CA THR A 53 0.77 12.36 -3.12
C THR A 53 1.15 13.81 -2.88
N ALA A 54 0.33 14.73 -3.38
CA ALA A 54 0.43 16.16 -3.13
C ALA A 54 -0.93 16.85 -3.26
N SER A 55 -1.16 17.90 -2.44
CA SER A 55 -2.43 18.62 -2.36
C SER A 55 -2.62 19.66 -3.47
N TYR A 56 -1.55 20.19 -4.06
CA TYR A 56 -1.59 21.28 -5.05
C TYR A 56 -1.07 20.87 -6.44
N CYS A 57 -1.34 19.64 -6.85
CA CYS A 57 -0.87 19.06 -8.10
C CYS A 57 -2.02 18.95 -9.12
N GLY A 58 -1.73 19.08 -10.42
CA GLY A 58 -2.71 18.77 -11.46
C GLY A 58 -3.26 17.34 -11.41
N TYR A 59 -2.55 16.41 -10.76
CA TYR A 59 -3.00 15.03 -10.54
C TYR A 59 -3.75 14.81 -9.21
N THR A 60 -3.92 15.84 -8.36
CA THR A 60 -4.62 15.73 -7.06
C THR A 60 -6.03 15.13 -7.17
N PRO A 61 -6.81 15.35 -8.25
CA PRO A 61 -8.09 14.67 -8.43
C PRO A 61 -8.00 13.13 -8.45
N GLN A 62 -6.81 12.54 -8.61
CA GLN A 62 -6.64 11.08 -8.50
C GLN A 62 -6.93 10.53 -7.10
N TYR A 63 -6.93 11.34 -6.04
CA TYR A 63 -7.38 10.91 -4.71
C TYR A 63 -8.76 10.27 -4.75
N GLN A 64 -9.69 10.83 -5.51
CA GLN A 64 -11.04 10.27 -5.65
C GLN A 64 -11.01 8.85 -6.23
N GLY A 65 -10.18 8.63 -7.25
CA GLY A 65 -10.05 7.30 -7.86
C GLY A 65 -9.29 6.32 -6.96
N LEU A 66 -8.28 6.79 -6.21
CA LEU A 66 -7.57 5.96 -5.21
C LEU A 66 -8.51 5.51 -4.10
N GLU A 67 -9.35 6.41 -3.59
CA GLU A 67 -10.36 6.06 -2.59
C GLU A 67 -11.38 5.06 -3.15
N ALA A 68 -11.83 5.26 -4.37
CA ALA A 68 -12.79 4.35 -5.01
C ALA A 68 -12.23 2.92 -5.16
N ILE A 69 -10.97 2.76 -5.58
CA ILE A 69 -10.36 1.42 -5.65
C ILE A 69 -10.07 0.84 -4.27
N TYR A 70 -9.70 1.66 -3.30
CA TYR A 70 -9.53 1.22 -1.92
C TYR A 70 -10.84 0.65 -1.37
N GLU A 71 -11.93 1.41 -1.45
CA GLU A 71 -13.26 0.97 -1.01
C GLU A 71 -13.70 -0.32 -1.70
N LYS A 72 -13.48 -0.42 -3.01
CA LYS A 72 -13.85 -1.61 -3.80
C LYS A 72 -13.12 -2.88 -3.36
N TYR A 73 -11.83 -2.77 -3.02
CA TYR A 73 -10.97 -3.94 -2.85
C TYR A 73 -10.42 -4.14 -1.43
N LYS A 74 -10.63 -3.20 -0.47
CA LYS A 74 -10.12 -3.33 0.91
C LYS A 74 -10.59 -4.62 1.59
N GLY A 75 -11.84 -5.03 1.36
CA GLY A 75 -12.39 -6.29 1.87
C GLY A 75 -11.76 -7.55 1.25
N GLN A 76 -11.08 -7.41 0.10
CA GLN A 76 -10.35 -8.49 -0.57
C GLN A 76 -8.85 -8.48 -0.23
N GLY A 77 -8.40 -7.50 0.57
CA GLY A 77 -7.02 -7.40 1.03
C GLY A 77 -6.15 -6.41 0.27
N LEU A 78 -6.73 -5.42 -0.44
CA LEU A 78 -6.00 -4.28 -0.95
C LEU A 78 -5.80 -3.25 0.16
N VAL A 79 -4.59 -2.69 0.21
CA VAL A 79 -4.27 -1.46 0.94
C VAL A 79 -3.77 -0.44 -0.07
N VAL A 80 -4.30 0.78 -0.04
CA VAL A 80 -3.67 1.94 -0.66
C VAL A 80 -2.88 2.64 0.44
N LEU A 81 -1.61 2.94 0.19
CA LEU A 81 -0.73 3.56 1.17
C LEU A 81 -0.17 4.86 0.59
N GLY A 82 -0.66 5.99 1.09
CA GLY A 82 -0.30 7.32 0.61
C GLY A 82 0.90 7.90 1.35
N PHE A 83 1.84 8.47 0.60
CA PHE A 83 3.03 9.17 1.10
C PHE A 83 3.04 10.61 0.57
N PRO A 84 2.52 11.59 1.33
CA PRO A 84 2.63 12.98 0.95
C PRO A 84 4.09 13.42 0.81
N SER A 85 4.41 14.12 -0.27
CA SER A 85 5.78 14.58 -0.52
C SER A 85 5.81 15.95 -1.19
N ASN A 86 6.75 16.77 -0.76
CA ASN A 86 7.00 18.10 -1.34
C ASN A 86 8.09 18.11 -2.42
N ASP A 87 8.58 16.94 -2.84
CA ASP A 87 9.75 16.81 -3.71
C ASP A 87 9.49 17.32 -5.14
N PHE A 88 8.24 17.27 -5.59
CA PHE A 88 7.88 17.58 -6.96
C PHE A 88 7.15 18.92 -7.04
N GLY A 89 7.88 19.96 -7.44
CA GLY A 89 7.32 21.29 -7.66
C GLY A 89 6.83 21.99 -6.39
N ALA A 90 7.29 21.56 -5.19
CA ALA A 90 6.84 22.08 -3.90
C ALA A 90 5.30 22.11 -3.75
N GLN A 91 4.64 21.06 -4.25
CA GLN A 91 3.18 20.98 -4.32
C GLN A 91 2.53 20.35 -3.08
N GLU A 92 3.31 20.09 -2.01
CA GLU A 92 2.81 19.67 -0.68
C GLU A 92 3.44 20.52 0.43
N PRO A 93 3.24 21.87 0.43
CA PRO A 93 3.92 22.74 1.39
C PRO A 93 3.36 22.64 2.81
N GLY A 94 2.11 22.20 2.97
CA GLY A 94 1.40 22.14 4.24
C GLY A 94 2.05 21.22 5.28
N SER A 95 1.69 21.44 6.54
CA SER A 95 2.01 20.53 7.65
C SER A 95 1.23 19.20 7.50
N ASN A 96 1.62 18.17 8.25
CA ASN A 96 0.87 16.91 8.28
C ASN A 96 -0.60 17.08 8.65
N ALA A 97 -0.90 18.00 9.58
CA ALA A 97 -2.27 18.29 10.00
C ALA A 97 -3.10 18.94 8.88
N GLU A 98 -2.52 19.90 8.14
CA GLU A 98 -3.18 20.53 7.00
C GLU A 98 -3.42 19.55 5.85
N VAL A 99 -2.46 18.66 5.57
CA VAL A 99 -2.60 17.60 4.57
C VAL A 99 -3.71 16.62 4.98
N ALA A 100 -3.75 16.22 6.26
CA ALA A 100 -4.80 15.33 6.78
C ALA A 100 -6.19 15.95 6.60
N ASP A 101 -6.36 17.22 7.00
CA ASP A 101 -7.62 17.96 6.88
C ASP A 101 -8.05 18.09 5.41
N PHE A 102 -7.12 18.43 4.52
CA PHE A 102 -7.37 18.50 3.08
C PHE A 102 -7.85 17.16 2.50
N CYS A 103 -7.14 16.07 2.79
CA CYS A 103 -7.47 14.74 2.30
C CYS A 103 -8.86 14.29 2.79
N GLU A 104 -9.15 14.50 4.09
CA GLU A 104 -10.43 14.11 4.69
C GLU A 104 -11.59 14.97 4.16
N ARG A 105 -11.47 16.30 4.19
CA ARG A 105 -12.57 17.20 3.85
C ARG A 105 -12.87 17.23 2.36
N THR A 106 -11.82 17.24 1.52
CA THR A 106 -11.98 17.43 0.08
C THR A 106 -12.25 16.11 -0.65
N TYR A 107 -11.53 15.04 -0.31
CA TYR A 107 -11.58 13.78 -1.05
C TYR A 107 -12.13 12.60 -0.23
N LYS A 108 -12.45 12.82 1.06
CA LYS A 108 -12.94 11.77 1.97
C LYS A 108 -12.02 10.56 2.06
N VAL A 109 -10.71 10.81 1.98
CA VAL A 109 -9.68 9.77 2.02
C VAL A 109 -9.76 8.99 3.32
N GLN A 110 -9.93 7.67 3.21
CA GLN A 110 -9.94 6.72 4.32
C GLN A 110 -8.77 5.73 4.28
N PHE A 111 -8.11 5.61 3.13
CA PHE A 111 -6.92 4.76 3.05
C PHE A 111 -5.77 5.35 3.90
N PRO A 112 -4.86 4.49 4.43
CA PRO A 112 -3.74 4.91 5.25
C PRO A 112 -2.85 5.96 4.57
N MET A 113 -2.59 7.05 5.31
CA MET A 113 -1.69 8.13 4.91
C MET A 113 -0.54 8.24 5.90
N ILE A 114 0.67 8.19 5.39
CA ILE A 114 1.92 8.35 6.15
C ILE A 114 2.25 9.84 6.28
N GLU A 115 3.01 10.22 7.29
CA GLU A 115 3.53 11.58 7.45
C GLU A 115 4.31 12.03 6.19
N LYS A 116 4.33 13.34 5.94
CA LYS A 116 5.04 13.91 4.81
C LYS A 116 6.53 13.53 4.87
N THR A 117 7.06 13.04 3.76
CA THR A 117 8.41 12.50 3.69
C THR A 117 9.04 12.71 2.31
N VAL A 118 10.35 12.54 2.22
CA VAL A 118 11.07 12.53 0.96
C VAL A 118 10.88 11.18 0.26
N VAL A 119 10.54 11.22 -1.03
CA VAL A 119 10.29 10.02 -1.86
C VAL A 119 11.21 9.93 -3.08
N SER A 120 12.05 10.94 -3.31
CA SER A 120 12.94 11.01 -4.48
C SER A 120 14.39 11.32 -4.10
N GLY A 121 15.31 10.98 -5.01
CA GLY A 121 16.74 11.24 -4.83
C GLY A 121 17.41 10.36 -3.76
N LYS A 122 18.59 10.77 -3.33
CA LYS A 122 19.43 10.01 -2.37
C LYS A 122 18.85 9.98 -0.95
N ASP A 123 18.03 10.96 -0.62
CA ASP A 123 17.42 11.14 0.71
C ASP A 123 15.98 10.57 0.78
N ALA A 124 15.57 9.85 -0.28
CA ALA A 124 14.26 9.17 -0.28
C ALA A 124 14.15 8.22 0.93
N ASN A 125 12.95 8.11 1.49
CA ASN A 125 12.71 7.17 2.57
C ASN A 125 12.97 5.71 2.12
N PRO A 126 13.25 4.77 3.04
CA PRO A 126 13.72 3.43 2.68
C PRO A 126 12.71 2.64 1.84
N VAL A 127 11.40 2.85 1.99
CA VAL A 127 10.37 2.21 1.14
C VAL A 127 10.57 2.61 -0.32
N TYR A 128 10.70 3.91 -0.58
CA TYR A 128 10.87 4.42 -1.94
C TYR A 128 12.25 4.09 -2.54
N GLN A 129 13.30 4.03 -1.73
CA GLN A 129 14.60 3.54 -2.17
C GLN A 129 14.50 2.10 -2.67
N GLU A 130 13.85 1.22 -1.90
CA GLU A 130 13.69 -0.18 -2.27
C GLU A 130 12.77 -0.36 -3.49
N LEU A 131 11.64 0.35 -3.55
CA LEU A 131 10.72 0.31 -4.70
C LEU A 131 11.41 0.76 -5.99
N ALA A 132 12.17 1.86 -5.93
CA ALA A 132 12.93 2.36 -7.06
C ALA A 132 14.03 1.38 -7.50
N ALA A 133 14.76 0.79 -6.55
CA ALA A 133 15.81 -0.19 -6.84
C ALA A 133 15.25 -1.46 -7.50
N ARG A 134 14.13 -1.98 -7.01
CA ARG A 134 13.49 -3.20 -7.54
C ARG A 134 12.85 -3.02 -8.91
N THR A 135 12.38 -1.82 -9.23
CA THR A 135 11.70 -1.55 -10.51
C THR A 135 12.58 -0.87 -11.55
N GLY A 136 13.70 -0.26 -11.13
CA GLY A 136 14.48 0.65 -11.97
C GLY A 136 13.73 1.94 -12.35
N GLN A 137 12.60 2.24 -11.69
CA GLN A 137 11.70 3.35 -12.03
C GLN A 137 11.40 4.20 -10.78
N PRO A 138 12.30 5.12 -10.38
CA PRO A 138 12.03 6.06 -9.31
C PRO A 138 10.86 6.98 -9.69
N PRO A 139 10.12 7.55 -8.71
CA PRO A 139 9.06 8.50 -8.99
C PRO A 139 9.60 9.68 -9.79
N GLN A 140 8.92 10.04 -10.87
CA GLN A 140 9.27 11.20 -11.70
C GLN A 140 8.36 12.41 -11.41
N TRP A 141 7.22 12.19 -10.75
CA TRP A 141 6.26 13.22 -10.37
C TRP A 141 5.33 12.73 -9.26
N ASN A 142 4.47 13.61 -8.75
CA ASN A 142 3.41 13.26 -7.80
C ASN A 142 2.44 12.23 -8.40
N PHE A 143 1.84 11.40 -7.57
CA PHE A 143 0.92 10.30 -7.95
C PHE A 143 1.57 9.22 -8.81
N HIS A 144 2.89 9.00 -8.68
CA HIS A 144 3.52 7.76 -9.13
C HIS A 144 3.09 6.62 -8.20
N LYS A 145 2.91 5.44 -8.74
CA LYS A 145 2.38 4.30 -7.99
C LYS A 145 3.23 3.06 -8.16
N TYR A 146 3.32 2.26 -7.09
CA TYR A 146 3.91 0.93 -7.13
C TYR A 146 2.91 -0.09 -6.60
N LEU A 147 2.79 -1.23 -7.28
CA LEU A 147 1.97 -2.34 -6.85
C LEU A 147 2.86 -3.42 -6.24
N VAL A 148 2.57 -3.76 -4.98
CA VAL A 148 3.29 -4.78 -4.21
C VAL A 148 2.34 -5.95 -3.95
N ALA A 149 2.81 -7.16 -4.21
CA ALA A 149 2.07 -8.39 -3.97
C ALA A 149 2.06 -8.78 -2.48
N ARG A 150 1.26 -9.78 -2.11
CA ARG A 150 1.11 -10.27 -0.73
C ARG A 150 2.42 -10.75 -0.11
N ASP A 151 3.31 -11.31 -0.89
CA ASP A 151 4.64 -11.78 -0.50
C ASP A 151 5.71 -10.68 -0.47
N GLY A 152 5.33 -9.44 -0.80
CA GLY A 152 6.24 -8.30 -0.88
C GLY A 152 6.96 -8.13 -2.22
N ALA A 153 6.67 -8.95 -3.22
CA ALA A 153 7.20 -8.77 -4.56
C ALA A 153 6.66 -7.48 -5.19
N VAL A 154 7.54 -6.62 -5.72
CA VAL A 154 7.12 -5.41 -6.44
C VAL A 154 6.75 -5.80 -7.87
N LEU A 155 5.46 -5.75 -8.19
CA LEU A 155 4.90 -6.24 -9.45
C LEU A 155 5.05 -5.25 -10.60
N ALA A 156 4.86 -3.97 -10.33
CA ALA A 156 4.90 -2.92 -11.35
C ALA A 156 5.03 -1.53 -10.74
N ALA A 157 5.54 -0.59 -11.55
CA ALA A 157 5.48 0.84 -11.33
C ALA A 157 4.57 1.49 -12.38
N TYR A 158 3.87 2.54 -12.00
CA TYR A 158 2.95 3.28 -12.87
C TYR A 158 3.22 4.78 -12.75
N PRO A 159 3.51 5.46 -13.86
CA PRO A 159 3.68 6.91 -13.85
C PRO A 159 2.40 7.64 -13.46
N SER A 160 2.53 8.91 -13.11
CA SER A 160 1.43 9.81 -12.69
C SER A 160 0.27 9.84 -13.69
N THR A 161 0.55 9.66 -14.98
CA THR A 161 -0.45 9.66 -16.06
C THR A 161 -1.39 8.46 -16.03
N VAL A 162 -0.99 7.33 -15.42
CA VAL A 162 -1.86 6.16 -15.21
C VAL A 162 -2.82 6.47 -14.06
N LYS A 163 -4.08 6.68 -14.39
CA LYS A 163 -5.12 7.01 -13.40
C LYS A 163 -5.55 5.75 -12.62
N PRO A 164 -6.05 5.90 -11.38
CA PRO A 164 -6.56 4.77 -10.61
C PRO A 164 -7.67 3.96 -11.32
N GLY A 165 -8.48 4.61 -12.17
CA GLY A 165 -9.53 3.96 -12.95
C GLY A 165 -9.05 3.28 -14.25
N ASP A 166 -7.76 3.35 -14.59
CA ASP A 166 -7.25 2.73 -15.80
C ASP A 166 -7.35 1.20 -15.74
N ALA A 167 -7.82 0.60 -16.81
CA ALA A 167 -8.00 -0.86 -16.91
C ALA A 167 -6.71 -1.65 -16.61
N LYS A 168 -5.56 -1.13 -17.05
CA LYS A 168 -4.24 -1.75 -16.81
C LYS A 168 -3.94 -1.87 -15.32
N LEU A 169 -4.18 -0.82 -14.53
CA LEU A 169 -3.96 -0.83 -13.09
C LEU A 169 -5.00 -1.71 -12.39
N GLY A 170 -6.27 -1.60 -12.78
CA GLY A 170 -7.35 -2.43 -12.24
C GLY A 170 -7.09 -3.93 -12.43
N GLN A 171 -6.75 -4.36 -13.64
CA GLN A 171 -6.42 -5.77 -13.96
C GLN A 171 -5.21 -6.27 -13.17
N ALA A 172 -4.18 -5.42 -12.98
CA ALA A 172 -3.00 -5.80 -12.20
C ALA A 172 -3.35 -6.00 -10.71
N ILE A 173 -4.15 -5.09 -10.13
CA ILE A 173 -4.66 -5.23 -8.74
C ILE A 173 -5.47 -6.51 -8.61
N GLU A 174 -6.44 -6.75 -9.48
CA GLU A 174 -7.27 -7.96 -9.45
C GLU A 174 -6.43 -9.22 -9.62
N GLY A 175 -5.42 -9.19 -10.51
CA GLY A 175 -4.47 -10.28 -10.68
C GLY A 175 -3.66 -10.58 -9.43
N ALA A 176 -3.19 -9.54 -8.72
CA ALA A 176 -2.47 -9.68 -7.46
C ALA A 176 -3.37 -10.19 -6.32
N LEU A 177 -4.62 -9.72 -6.25
CA LEU A 177 -5.59 -10.14 -5.22
C LEU A 177 -5.99 -11.62 -5.32
N ARG A 178 -5.99 -12.21 -6.54
CA ARG A 178 -6.30 -13.63 -6.76
C ARG A 178 -5.17 -14.58 -6.33
N LYS A 179 -3.96 -14.08 -6.18
CA LYS A 179 -2.83 -14.90 -5.71
C LYS A 179 -2.89 -15.03 -4.17
N PRO A 180 -2.56 -16.21 -3.64
CA PRO A 180 -2.51 -16.44 -2.19
C PRO A 180 -1.45 -15.60 -1.50
#